data_37720689479a0ed94e200c037e9d2fb3
#
_entry.id   37720689479a0ed94e200c037e9d2fb3
#
_cell.length_a   1.000
_cell.length_b   1.000
_cell.length_c   1.000
_cell.angle_alpha   90.00
_cell.angle_beta   90.00
_cell.angle_gamma   90.00
#
_symmetry.space_group_name_H-M   'P 1'
#
loop_
_entity.id
_entity.type
_entity.pdbx_description
1 polymer ?
#
loop_
_entity_poly.entity_id
_entity_poly.type
_entity_poly.pdbx_seq_one_letter_code
_entity_poly.pdbx_strand_id
1 'polypeptide(L)'
;MLDILAIAPRILDIPAEHVHAKARMRSRGGSQYGKQGAGKGGSGERANIARRRLPLIEEGGLTFAVNFDDYLDVGIFLDHRVTRNLVREHAKQARRFLNLFAYTGTATCYAADGGVEETVTVDLSNTYLDWAERNMRQNGFVGPQHHFVRDDVLAWIRDQRQTRNRWDLIFVDPPTFSNSSKMGRRTWDVQRDHVELLAGVSRLLAQGGHAIFSCNLRGFRPEARKLARAGVVLEDITAQTIPEDFARNQKVHHCYIVRRLPIEDAMAEVGFSAEEIAERVEELRNPEARKPRAAVPAHVQTGNGKSNFAGKPSPAGKSKKKKFYASKPKGK
;
A
#
# COMPACT_ATOMS: atom_id res chain seq x y z
N MET A 1 -31.37 -8.95 0.78
CA MET A 1 -30.45 -9.01 1.95
C MET A 1 -31.04 -9.84 3.08
N LEU A 2 -32.31 -9.63 3.47
CA LEU A 2 -32.96 -10.41 4.54
C LEU A 2 -32.98 -11.91 4.22
N ASP A 3 -33.25 -12.31 2.96
CA ASP A 3 -33.26 -13.72 2.55
C ASP A 3 -31.88 -14.39 2.71
N ILE A 4 -30.79 -13.65 2.42
CA ILE A 4 -29.42 -14.17 2.60
C ILE A 4 -29.14 -14.44 4.08
N LEU A 5 -29.53 -13.52 4.97
CA LEU A 5 -29.33 -13.67 6.41
C LEU A 5 -30.13 -14.85 7.00
N ALA A 6 -31.30 -15.15 6.41
CA ALA A 6 -32.13 -16.29 6.83
C ALA A 6 -31.60 -17.62 6.29
N ILE A 7 -31.01 -17.63 5.08
CA ILE A 7 -30.63 -18.83 4.36
C ILE A 7 -29.18 -19.24 4.61
N ALA A 8 -28.24 -18.27 4.69
CA ALA A 8 -26.83 -18.55 4.85
C ALA A 8 -26.48 -19.43 6.06
N PRO A 9 -27.03 -19.22 7.27
CA PRO A 9 -26.76 -20.07 8.41
C PRO A 9 -27.12 -21.54 8.14
N ARG A 10 -28.24 -21.77 7.47
CA ARG A 10 -28.73 -23.13 7.18
C ARG A 10 -27.93 -23.85 6.09
N ILE A 11 -27.47 -23.11 5.06
CA ILE A 11 -26.68 -23.70 3.95
C ILE A 11 -25.24 -23.96 4.38
N LEU A 12 -24.69 -23.06 5.19
CA LEU A 12 -23.29 -23.12 5.64
C LEU A 12 -23.11 -23.88 6.94
N ASP A 13 -24.21 -24.31 7.56
CA ASP A 13 -24.21 -24.98 8.87
C ASP A 13 -23.47 -24.18 9.95
N ILE A 14 -23.77 -22.90 10.04
CA ILE A 14 -23.16 -21.98 10.99
C ILE A 14 -24.23 -21.28 11.84
N PRO A 15 -23.94 -20.92 13.11
CA PRO A 15 -24.85 -20.13 13.93
C PRO A 15 -25.22 -18.79 13.30
N ALA A 16 -26.48 -18.36 13.42
CA ALA A 16 -26.95 -17.11 12.81
C ALA A 16 -26.19 -15.87 13.32
N GLU A 17 -25.75 -15.89 14.58
CA GLU A 17 -24.90 -14.86 15.18
C GLU A 17 -23.51 -14.71 14.55
N HIS A 18 -23.06 -15.70 13.80
CA HIS A 18 -21.80 -15.66 13.05
C HIS A 18 -21.97 -15.08 11.63
N VAL A 19 -23.20 -14.72 11.23
CA VAL A 19 -23.48 -14.12 9.92
C VAL A 19 -23.54 -12.59 10.04
N HIS A 20 -22.48 -11.93 9.65
CA HIS A 20 -22.35 -10.46 9.72
C HIS A 20 -22.69 -9.81 8.37
N ALA A 21 -23.84 -9.14 8.28
CA ALA A 21 -24.23 -8.41 7.08
C ALA A 21 -23.55 -7.05 7.02
N LYS A 22 -22.83 -6.77 5.94
CA LYS A 22 -22.21 -5.48 5.65
C LYS A 22 -22.80 -4.87 4.39
N ALA A 23 -23.41 -3.70 4.49
CA ALA A 23 -23.93 -2.96 3.35
C ALA A 23 -22.98 -1.83 2.96
N ARG A 24 -22.49 -1.84 1.73
CA ARG A 24 -21.69 -0.74 1.18
C ARG A 24 -22.62 0.43 0.85
N MET A 25 -22.64 1.46 1.70
CA MET A 25 -23.36 2.69 1.40
C MET A 25 -22.51 3.55 0.44
N ARG A 26 -23.09 3.90 -0.70
CA ARG A 26 -22.47 4.86 -1.63
C ARG A 26 -22.56 6.25 -1.02
N SER A 27 -21.50 6.72 -0.36
CA SER A 27 -21.38 8.13 0.03
C SER A 27 -20.54 8.87 -1.02
N ARG A 28 -21.05 9.98 -1.56
CA ARG A 28 -20.25 10.87 -2.39
C ARG A 28 -19.12 11.44 -1.53
N GLY A 29 -17.86 11.12 -1.86
CA GLY A 29 -16.67 11.66 -1.19
C GLY A 29 -16.23 10.96 0.09
N GLY A 30 -16.80 9.79 0.45
CA GLY A 30 -16.36 8.99 1.58
C GLY A 30 -15.09 8.19 1.30
N SER A 31 -14.19 8.09 2.29
CA SER A 31 -13.03 7.19 2.24
C SER A 31 -13.50 5.75 2.05
N GLN A 32 -12.86 5.02 1.13
CA GLN A 32 -13.14 3.61 0.85
C GLN A 32 -12.92 2.73 2.10
N TYR A 33 -12.09 3.18 3.03
CA TYR A 33 -11.69 2.51 4.27
C TYR A 33 -12.28 3.18 5.53
N GLY A 34 -13.41 3.90 5.41
CA GLY A 34 -14.06 4.58 6.54
C GLY A 34 -14.86 3.64 7.46
N LYS A 35 -15.04 4.04 8.72
CA LYS A 35 -15.93 3.36 9.66
C LYS A 35 -17.37 3.35 9.15
N GLN A 36 -18.06 2.24 9.25
CA GLN A 36 -19.50 2.17 9.06
C GLN A 36 -20.22 2.65 10.34
N GLY A 37 -21.24 3.49 10.18
CA GLY A 37 -22.15 3.83 11.28
C GLY A 37 -21.67 4.91 12.26
N ALA A 38 -20.75 5.79 11.89
CA ALA A 38 -20.45 6.96 12.71
C ALA A 38 -21.63 7.95 12.71
N GLY A 39 -22.63 7.70 13.54
CA GLY A 39 -23.49 8.75 14.09
C GLY A 39 -22.58 9.80 14.71
N LYS A 40 -23.00 11.08 14.65
CA LYS A 40 -22.33 12.24 15.29
C LYS A 40 -22.17 11.99 16.80
N GLY A 41 -21.11 11.31 17.21
CA GLY A 41 -20.79 11.01 18.60
C GLY A 41 -19.29 11.14 18.80
N GLY A 42 -18.91 12.22 19.47
CA GLY A 42 -17.73 12.42 20.30
C GLY A 42 -16.35 12.03 19.74
N SER A 43 -15.54 13.02 19.58
CA SER A 43 -14.07 12.97 19.59
C SER A 43 -13.56 12.34 20.91
N GLY A 44 -13.51 11.02 21.05
CA GLY A 44 -13.03 10.52 22.35
C GLY A 44 -12.47 9.11 22.36
N GLU A 45 -13.06 8.17 21.68
CA GLU A 45 -12.55 6.80 21.68
C GLU A 45 -12.02 6.45 20.29
N ARG A 46 -10.73 6.67 20.09
CA ARG A 46 -9.98 5.85 19.16
C ARG A 46 -10.22 4.42 19.62
N ALA A 47 -11.05 3.66 18.88
CA ALA A 47 -11.22 2.24 19.16
C ALA A 47 -9.79 1.66 19.20
N ASN A 48 -9.29 1.42 20.40
CA ASN A 48 -7.95 0.94 20.61
C ASN A 48 -7.96 -0.54 20.22
N ILE A 49 -7.80 -0.80 18.92
CA ILE A 49 -7.79 -2.15 18.34
C ILE A 49 -6.85 -3.07 19.10
N ALA A 50 -5.74 -2.53 19.61
CA ALA A 50 -4.80 -3.27 20.43
C ALA A 50 -5.41 -3.83 21.73
N ARG A 51 -6.47 -3.20 22.27
CA ARG A 51 -7.12 -3.60 23.54
C ARG A 51 -8.46 -4.29 23.34
N ARG A 52 -9.07 -4.20 22.16
CA ARG A 52 -10.38 -4.78 21.91
C ARG A 52 -10.28 -6.29 21.69
N ARG A 53 -11.22 -7.07 22.25
CA ARG A 53 -11.34 -8.49 21.91
C ARG A 53 -11.93 -8.60 20.51
N LEU A 54 -11.09 -8.86 19.52
CA LEU A 54 -11.48 -9.13 18.13
C LEU A 54 -11.52 -10.63 17.89
N PRO A 55 -12.45 -11.12 17.06
CA PRO A 55 -12.40 -12.48 16.54
C PRO A 55 -11.07 -12.76 15.86
N LEU A 56 -10.63 -14.00 15.91
CA LEU A 56 -9.42 -14.47 15.26
C LEU A 56 -9.82 -15.45 14.16
N ILE A 57 -9.11 -15.37 13.03
CA ILE A 57 -9.18 -16.35 11.94
C ILE A 57 -7.80 -16.89 11.66
N GLU A 58 -7.76 -18.08 11.07
CA GLU A 58 -6.53 -18.71 10.63
C GLU A 58 -6.43 -18.66 9.11
N GLU A 59 -5.24 -18.34 8.60
CA GLU A 59 -4.89 -18.41 7.19
C GLU A 59 -3.43 -18.78 7.03
N GLY A 60 -3.16 -19.86 6.28
CA GLY A 60 -1.79 -20.30 6.00
C GLY A 60 -0.93 -20.61 7.23
N GLY A 61 -1.54 -21.08 8.32
CA GLY A 61 -0.89 -21.37 9.58
C GLY A 61 -0.64 -20.14 10.47
N LEU A 62 -1.08 -18.97 10.04
CA LEU A 62 -1.01 -17.73 10.82
C LEU A 62 -2.40 -17.31 11.31
N THR A 63 -2.41 -16.60 12.44
CA THR A 63 -3.64 -16.12 13.09
C THR A 63 -3.79 -14.62 12.93
N PHE A 64 -4.95 -14.17 12.45
CA PHE A 64 -5.24 -12.77 12.21
C PHE A 64 -6.47 -12.30 12.99
N ALA A 65 -6.36 -11.13 13.61
CA ALA A 65 -7.50 -10.46 14.21
C ALA A 65 -8.37 -9.84 13.09
N VAL A 66 -9.69 -10.06 13.15
CA VAL A 66 -10.66 -9.50 12.22
C VAL A 66 -11.71 -8.67 12.94
N ASN A 67 -12.34 -7.72 12.22
CA ASN A 67 -13.37 -6.87 12.75
C ASN A 67 -14.60 -6.90 11.85
N PHE A 68 -15.64 -7.57 12.30
CA PHE A 68 -16.88 -7.70 11.56
C PHE A 68 -17.86 -6.53 11.78
N ASP A 69 -17.61 -5.63 12.74
CA ASP A 69 -18.61 -4.65 13.20
C ASP A 69 -18.32 -3.22 12.69
N ASP A 70 -17.10 -2.72 12.87
CA ASP A 70 -16.83 -1.28 12.75
C ASP A 70 -16.41 -0.82 11.35
N TYR A 71 -15.81 -1.69 10.55
CA TYR A 71 -15.23 -1.36 9.26
C TYR A 71 -15.91 -2.14 8.15
N LEU A 72 -15.94 -1.57 6.94
CA LEU A 72 -16.42 -2.29 5.76
C LEU A 72 -15.53 -3.50 5.46
N ASP A 73 -14.22 -3.26 5.45
CA ASP A 73 -13.21 -4.30 5.27
C ASP A 73 -12.88 -4.94 6.61
N VAL A 74 -12.87 -6.26 6.65
CA VAL A 74 -12.77 -7.03 7.91
C VAL A 74 -11.37 -7.10 8.51
N GLY A 75 -10.37 -6.55 7.85
CA GLY A 75 -8.98 -6.58 8.30
C GLY A 75 -8.08 -7.54 7.50
N ILE A 76 -8.65 -8.28 6.56
CA ILE A 76 -7.89 -9.13 5.63
C ILE A 76 -8.58 -9.17 4.27
N PHE A 77 -7.82 -9.15 3.19
CA PHE A 77 -8.30 -9.30 1.82
C PHE A 77 -8.14 -10.75 1.37
N LEU A 78 -9.25 -11.48 1.22
CA LEU A 78 -9.25 -12.92 0.96
C LEU A 78 -8.67 -13.27 -0.42
N ASP A 79 -8.83 -12.39 -1.39
CA ASP A 79 -8.27 -12.54 -2.74
C ASP A 79 -6.73 -12.47 -2.77
N HIS A 80 -6.10 -11.92 -1.72
CA HIS A 80 -4.64 -11.82 -1.60
C HIS A 80 -3.98 -12.98 -0.84
N ARG A 81 -4.72 -14.04 -0.45
CA ARG A 81 -4.10 -15.14 0.33
C ARG A 81 -2.98 -15.87 -0.43
N VAL A 82 -3.12 -16.03 -1.76
CA VAL A 82 -2.05 -16.60 -2.60
C VAL A 82 -0.89 -15.63 -2.71
N THR A 83 -1.16 -14.34 -2.91
CA THR A 83 -0.13 -13.29 -2.95
C THR A 83 0.65 -13.21 -1.63
N ARG A 84 -0.03 -13.32 -0.47
CA ARG A 84 0.64 -13.36 0.83
C ARG A 84 1.54 -14.58 0.98
N ASN A 85 1.07 -15.76 0.53
CA ASN A 85 1.93 -16.94 0.54
C ASN A 85 3.14 -16.78 -0.40
N LEU A 86 2.97 -16.13 -1.54
CA LEU A 86 4.09 -15.78 -2.43
C LEU A 86 5.10 -14.87 -1.72
N VAL A 87 4.64 -13.87 -0.95
CA VAL A 87 5.53 -13.05 -0.11
C VAL A 87 6.33 -13.93 0.86
N ARG A 88 5.70 -14.91 1.53
CA ARG A 88 6.39 -15.88 2.41
C ARG A 88 7.48 -16.65 1.67
N GLU A 89 7.16 -17.18 0.50
CA GLU A 89 8.13 -17.99 -0.27
C GLU A 89 9.34 -17.15 -0.71
N HIS A 90 9.12 -15.91 -1.17
CA HIS A 90 10.20 -15.00 -1.53
C HIS A 90 10.99 -14.53 -0.29
N ALA A 91 10.35 -14.42 0.85
CA ALA A 91 10.97 -14.02 2.11
C ALA A 91 12.04 -15.02 2.60
N LYS A 92 11.95 -16.30 2.22
CA LYS A 92 12.96 -17.35 2.55
C LYS A 92 14.37 -17.00 2.04
N GLN A 93 14.47 -16.14 1.04
CA GLN A 93 15.76 -15.72 0.45
C GLN A 93 16.05 -14.24 0.71
N ALA A 94 15.22 -13.56 1.49
CA ALA A 94 15.33 -12.15 1.82
C ALA A 94 15.75 -11.97 3.28
N ARG A 95 16.57 -10.97 3.55
CA ARG A 95 16.93 -10.58 4.93
C ARG A 95 16.06 -9.43 5.41
N ARG A 96 15.74 -8.47 4.54
CA ARG A 96 15.01 -7.24 4.86
C ARG A 96 13.75 -7.11 4.01
N PHE A 97 12.63 -6.96 4.68
CA PHE A 97 11.31 -6.83 4.07
C PHE A 97 10.70 -5.45 4.34
N LEU A 98 10.11 -4.86 3.30
CA LEU A 98 9.37 -3.60 3.39
C LEU A 98 7.93 -3.79 2.91
N ASN A 99 6.96 -3.40 3.73
CA ASN A 99 5.55 -3.40 3.40
C ASN A 99 5.03 -1.96 3.27
N LEU A 100 4.59 -1.56 2.10
CA LEU A 100 4.08 -0.23 1.79
C LEU A 100 2.57 -0.27 1.56
N PHE A 101 1.84 0.71 2.11
CA PHE A 101 0.37 0.70 2.20
C PHE A 101 -0.10 -0.54 2.98
N ALA A 102 0.55 -0.77 4.11
CA ALA A 102 0.58 -2.06 4.78
C ALA A 102 -0.76 -2.51 5.37
N TYR A 103 -1.74 -1.61 5.52
CA TYR A 103 -3.03 -1.91 6.10
C TYR A 103 -2.86 -2.60 7.47
N THR A 104 -3.45 -3.78 7.68
CA THR A 104 -3.34 -4.55 8.93
C THR A 104 -2.09 -5.42 9.04
N GLY A 105 -1.11 -5.24 8.14
CA GLY A 105 0.20 -5.88 8.18
C GLY A 105 0.19 -7.39 7.91
N THR A 106 -0.85 -7.94 7.28
CA THR A 106 -0.93 -9.39 7.02
C THR A 106 0.25 -9.87 6.17
N ALA A 107 0.66 -9.12 5.13
CA ALA A 107 1.85 -9.47 4.34
C ALA A 107 3.15 -9.41 5.17
N THR A 108 3.23 -8.51 6.16
CA THR A 108 4.38 -8.46 7.09
C THR A 108 4.47 -9.74 7.93
N CYS A 109 3.34 -10.27 8.41
CA CYS A 109 3.31 -11.53 9.15
C CYS A 109 3.82 -12.69 8.28
N TYR A 110 3.38 -12.78 7.03
CA TYR A 110 3.85 -13.80 6.09
C TYR A 110 5.33 -13.67 5.76
N ALA A 111 5.85 -12.45 5.64
CA ALA A 111 7.28 -12.23 5.44
C ALA A 111 8.11 -12.64 6.66
N ALA A 112 7.63 -12.30 7.87
CA ALA A 112 8.29 -12.72 9.12
C ALA A 112 8.29 -14.24 9.29
N ASP A 113 7.18 -14.91 8.96
CA ASP A 113 7.07 -16.36 8.96
C ASP A 113 7.98 -17.02 7.90
N GLY A 114 8.25 -16.33 6.78
CA GLY A 114 9.23 -16.70 5.78
C GLY A 114 10.68 -16.58 6.23
N GLY A 115 10.94 -15.95 7.39
CA GLY A 115 12.26 -15.93 8.04
C GLY A 115 13.09 -14.67 7.78
N VAL A 116 12.49 -13.54 7.35
CA VAL A 116 13.25 -12.29 7.22
C VAL A 116 13.76 -11.79 8.57
N GLU A 117 14.95 -11.21 8.59
CA GLU A 117 15.59 -10.70 9.80
C GLU A 117 14.99 -9.37 10.27
N GLU A 118 14.56 -8.51 9.34
CA GLU A 118 14.02 -7.18 9.62
C GLU A 118 12.78 -6.90 8.78
N THR A 119 11.76 -6.33 9.41
CA THR A 119 10.57 -5.84 8.70
C THR A 119 10.32 -4.36 8.95
N VAL A 120 9.95 -3.62 7.90
CA VAL A 120 9.47 -2.25 8.00
C VAL A 120 8.06 -2.18 7.41
N THR A 121 7.10 -1.74 8.22
CA THR A 121 5.67 -1.69 7.89
C THR A 121 5.23 -0.24 7.87
N VAL A 122 4.87 0.29 6.69
CA VAL A 122 4.54 1.71 6.49
C VAL A 122 3.08 1.87 6.12
N ASP A 123 2.35 2.67 6.88
CA ASP A 123 0.97 3.06 6.57
C ASP A 123 0.66 4.47 7.11
N LEU A 124 -0.31 5.14 6.50
CA LEU A 124 -0.76 6.47 6.92
C LEU A 124 -1.63 6.43 8.20
N SER A 125 -2.22 5.28 8.52
CA SER A 125 -3.19 5.08 9.58
C SER A 125 -2.58 4.45 10.83
N ASN A 126 -2.56 5.19 11.95
CA ASN A 126 -2.19 4.59 13.24
C ASN A 126 -3.03 3.37 13.59
N THR A 127 -4.34 3.43 13.33
CA THR A 127 -5.25 2.32 13.62
C THR A 127 -4.85 1.03 12.90
N TYR A 128 -4.42 1.15 11.65
CA TYR A 128 -3.95 -0.01 10.89
C TYR A 128 -2.58 -0.49 11.35
N LEU A 129 -1.69 0.42 11.73
CA LEU A 129 -0.39 0.04 12.31
C LEU A 129 -0.53 -0.63 13.68
N ASP A 130 -1.44 -0.13 14.54
CA ASP A 130 -1.77 -0.80 15.81
C ASP A 130 -2.33 -2.22 15.56
N TRP A 131 -3.08 -2.39 14.47
CA TRP A 131 -3.61 -3.70 14.07
C TRP A 131 -2.53 -4.60 13.49
N ALA A 132 -1.63 -4.05 12.66
CA ALA A 132 -0.48 -4.76 12.13
C ALA A 132 0.44 -5.26 13.25
N GLU A 133 0.76 -4.41 14.23
CA GLU A 133 1.54 -4.79 15.41
C GLU A 133 0.86 -5.89 16.24
N ARG A 134 -0.47 -5.82 16.37
CA ARG A 134 -1.26 -6.86 17.02
C ARG A 134 -1.16 -8.19 16.27
N ASN A 135 -1.33 -8.20 14.95
CA ASN A 135 -1.23 -9.41 14.12
C ASN A 135 0.16 -10.03 14.20
N MET A 136 1.22 -9.21 14.16
CA MET A 136 2.60 -9.67 14.36
C MET A 136 2.78 -10.31 15.72
N ARG A 137 2.34 -9.66 16.80
CA ARG A 137 2.41 -10.19 18.17
C ARG A 137 1.60 -11.46 18.35
N GLN A 138 0.41 -11.57 17.73
CA GLN A 138 -0.46 -12.75 17.79
C GLN A 138 0.23 -13.98 17.22
N ASN A 139 1.14 -13.81 16.26
CA ASN A 139 1.92 -14.87 15.63
C ASN A 139 3.33 -15.03 16.23
N GLY A 140 3.61 -14.38 17.37
CA GLY A 140 4.91 -14.50 18.04
C GLY A 140 6.03 -13.64 17.44
N PHE A 141 5.76 -12.85 16.40
CA PHE A 141 6.75 -11.97 15.78
C PHE A 141 6.88 -10.68 16.59
N VAL A 142 7.73 -10.70 17.58
CA VAL A 142 8.00 -9.61 18.52
C VAL A 142 9.48 -9.27 18.54
N GLY A 143 9.79 -7.99 18.69
CA GLY A 143 11.18 -7.55 18.83
C GLY A 143 11.48 -6.23 18.13
N PRO A 144 12.66 -5.66 18.39
CA PRO A 144 13.05 -4.36 17.86
C PRO A 144 13.33 -4.35 16.35
N GLN A 145 13.46 -5.51 15.72
CA GLN A 145 13.68 -5.69 14.29
C GLN A 145 12.40 -5.46 13.46
N HIS A 146 11.22 -5.40 14.10
CA HIS A 146 9.95 -5.14 13.45
C HIS A 146 9.52 -3.69 13.64
N HIS A 147 9.60 -2.89 12.59
CA HIS A 147 9.37 -1.45 12.64
C HIS A 147 8.00 -1.10 12.05
N PHE A 148 7.24 -0.27 12.76
CA PHE A 148 5.95 0.26 12.31
C PHE A 148 6.08 1.78 12.14
N VAL A 149 5.88 2.26 10.92
CA VAL A 149 6.13 3.66 10.55
C VAL A 149 4.85 4.30 10.05
N ARG A 150 4.40 5.33 10.76
CA ARG A 150 3.28 6.14 10.29
C ARG A 150 3.80 7.27 9.42
N ASP A 151 3.58 7.16 8.11
CA ASP A 151 3.91 8.24 7.17
C ASP A 151 3.06 8.14 5.90
N ASP A 152 3.04 9.21 5.10
CA ASP A 152 2.63 9.14 3.70
C ASP A 152 3.68 8.34 2.92
N VAL A 153 3.24 7.27 2.26
CA VAL A 153 4.17 6.33 1.59
C VAL A 153 5.04 7.02 0.55
N LEU A 154 4.49 7.93 -0.26
CA LEU A 154 5.28 8.63 -1.27
C LEU A 154 6.30 9.59 -0.64
N ALA A 155 5.94 10.26 0.45
CA ALA A 155 6.85 11.11 1.21
C ALA A 155 7.96 10.27 1.84
N TRP A 156 7.58 9.14 2.47
CA TRP A 156 8.52 8.22 3.08
C TRP A 156 9.52 7.64 2.08
N ILE A 157 9.07 7.19 0.90
CA ILE A 157 9.94 6.71 -0.17
C ILE A 157 10.96 7.79 -0.58
N ARG A 158 10.53 9.05 -0.73
CA ARG A 158 11.43 10.15 -1.08
C ARG A 158 12.52 10.35 -0.03
N ASP A 159 12.15 10.30 1.26
CA ASP A 159 13.10 10.44 2.37
C ASP A 159 14.07 9.24 2.41
N GLN A 160 13.58 8.00 2.24
CA GLN A 160 14.42 6.80 2.26
C GLN A 160 15.40 6.72 1.09
N ARG A 161 15.05 7.26 -0.08
CA ARG A 161 15.98 7.30 -1.22
C ARG A 161 17.27 8.08 -0.94
N GLN A 162 17.27 8.95 0.04
CA GLN A 162 18.44 9.72 0.47
C GLN A 162 19.29 8.95 1.50
N THR A 163 18.79 7.83 1.99
CA THR A 163 19.50 6.95 2.93
C THR A 163 20.21 5.81 2.17
N ARG A 164 21.00 5.02 2.93
CA ARG A 164 21.60 3.78 2.43
C ARG A 164 20.71 2.54 2.65
N ASN A 165 19.51 2.73 3.22
CA ASN A 165 18.60 1.62 3.47
C ASN A 165 18.12 1.01 2.15
N ARG A 166 18.21 -0.32 2.05
CA ARG A 166 17.74 -1.10 0.90
C ARG A 166 17.08 -2.38 1.43
N TRP A 167 16.13 -2.89 0.66
CA TRP A 167 15.33 -4.07 1.00
C TRP A 167 15.43 -5.11 -0.10
N ASP A 168 15.52 -6.37 0.31
CA ASP A 168 15.60 -7.51 -0.60
C ASP A 168 14.23 -7.82 -1.21
N LEU A 169 13.18 -7.67 -0.38
CA LEU A 169 11.80 -7.87 -0.78
C LEU A 169 10.94 -6.69 -0.34
N ILE A 170 10.15 -6.14 -1.28
CA ILE A 170 9.19 -5.06 -0.99
C ILE A 170 7.80 -5.51 -1.44
N PHE A 171 6.79 -5.39 -0.58
CA PHE A 171 5.38 -5.54 -0.98
C PHE A 171 4.71 -4.17 -1.06
N VAL A 172 3.96 -3.94 -2.14
CA VAL A 172 3.34 -2.64 -2.45
C VAL A 172 1.92 -2.86 -2.94
N ASP A 173 0.93 -2.51 -2.12
CA ASP A 173 -0.50 -2.66 -2.44
C ASP A 173 -1.26 -1.35 -2.21
N PRO A 174 -1.09 -0.35 -3.11
CA PRO A 174 -1.70 0.94 -2.94
C PRO A 174 -3.22 0.88 -3.13
N PRO A 175 -3.99 1.76 -2.47
CA PRO A 175 -5.40 1.92 -2.75
C PRO A 175 -5.62 2.37 -4.20
N THR A 176 -6.74 1.99 -4.81
CA THR A 176 -7.10 2.46 -6.16
C THR A 176 -7.14 3.98 -6.24
N PHE A 177 -7.72 4.61 -5.20
CA PHE A 177 -7.85 6.06 -5.09
C PHE A 177 -7.80 6.48 -3.61
N SER A 178 -7.17 7.61 -3.33
CA SER A 178 -7.19 8.22 -2.00
C SER A 178 -7.23 9.75 -2.09
N ASN A 179 -8.12 10.34 -1.29
CA ASN A 179 -8.23 11.79 -1.09
C ASN A 179 -8.09 12.15 0.40
N SER A 180 -7.29 11.40 1.13
CA SER A 180 -7.10 11.61 2.56
C SER A 180 -6.63 13.04 2.86
N SER A 181 -7.31 13.74 3.77
CA SER A 181 -6.90 15.05 4.27
C SER A 181 -5.49 15.06 4.88
N LYS A 182 -4.99 13.89 5.27
CA LYS A 182 -3.62 13.70 5.79
C LYS A 182 -2.56 13.79 4.70
N MET A 183 -2.92 13.65 3.42
CA MET A 183 -2.05 13.84 2.25
C MET A 183 -1.99 15.31 1.79
N GLY A 184 -2.60 16.24 2.54
CA GLY A 184 -2.73 17.64 2.15
C GLY A 184 -3.67 17.82 0.95
N ARG A 185 -3.25 18.60 -0.06
CA ARG A 185 -4.03 18.83 -1.30
C ARG A 185 -3.80 17.77 -2.38
N ARG A 186 -2.93 16.79 -2.16
CA ARG A 186 -2.64 15.74 -3.15
C ARG A 186 -3.72 14.66 -3.08
N THR A 187 -4.18 14.24 -4.25
CA THR A 187 -4.97 13.03 -4.41
C THR A 187 -4.09 11.94 -4.99
N TRP A 188 -4.33 10.71 -4.60
CA TRP A 188 -3.70 9.53 -5.14
C TRP A 188 -4.64 8.83 -6.11
N ASP A 189 -4.12 8.40 -7.26
CA ASP A 189 -4.79 7.55 -8.23
C ASP A 189 -3.76 6.56 -8.78
N VAL A 190 -4.02 5.26 -8.62
CA VAL A 190 -3.03 4.21 -8.96
C VAL A 190 -2.70 4.21 -10.45
N GLN A 191 -3.68 4.44 -11.34
CA GLN A 191 -3.42 4.47 -12.78
C GLN A 191 -2.54 5.66 -13.17
N ARG A 192 -2.74 6.82 -12.55
CA ARG A 192 -1.96 8.02 -12.83
C ARG A 192 -0.57 7.98 -12.20
N ASP A 193 -0.47 7.47 -10.96
CA ASP A 193 0.69 7.71 -10.10
C ASP A 193 1.61 6.49 -9.96
N HIS A 194 1.24 5.31 -10.53
CA HIS A 194 2.03 4.07 -10.37
C HIS A 194 3.46 4.19 -10.90
N VAL A 195 3.69 4.98 -11.95
CA VAL A 195 5.05 5.16 -12.52
C VAL A 195 5.98 5.85 -11.50
N GLU A 196 5.50 6.93 -10.86
CA GLU A 196 6.26 7.62 -9.80
C GLU A 196 6.51 6.69 -8.61
N LEU A 197 5.47 5.96 -8.19
CA LEU A 197 5.55 5.02 -7.08
C LEU A 197 6.59 3.92 -7.36
N LEU A 198 6.46 3.20 -8.48
CA LEU A 198 7.30 2.04 -8.78
C LEU A 198 8.75 2.45 -9.11
N ALA A 199 8.95 3.59 -9.74
CA ALA A 199 10.28 4.16 -9.91
C ALA A 199 10.91 4.57 -8.56
N GLY A 200 10.11 5.00 -7.60
CA GLY A 200 10.54 5.26 -6.23
C GLY A 200 10.93 3.99 -5.49
N VAL A 201 10.04 2.98 -5.53
CA VAL A 201 10.22 1.65 -4.90
C VAL A 201 11.46 0.96 -5.46
N SER A 202 11.66 0.94 -6.78
CA SER A 202 12.80 0.27 -7.41
C SER A 202 14.15 0.77 -6.91
N ARG A 203 14.23 2.04 -6.49
CA ARG A 203 15.46 2.64 -5.92
C ARG A 203 15.70 2.26 -4.47
N LEU A 204 14.73 1.66 -3.81
CA LEU A 204 14.85 1.10 -2.46
C LEU A 204 15.23 -0.38 -2.49
N LEU A 205 15.24 -1.03 -3.64
CA LEU A 205 15.65 -2.42 -3.77
C LEU A 205 17.16 -2.57 -3.54
N ALA A 206 17.53 -3.60 -2.81
CA ALA A 206 18.88 -4.11 -2.73
C ALA A 206 19.31 -4.68 -4.10
N GLN A 207 20.60 -4.93 -4.27
CA GLN A 207 21.08 -5.61 -5.48
C GLN A 207 20.49 -7.04 -5.52
N GLY A 208 19.85 -7.39 -6.64
CA GLY A 208 19.14 -8.68 -6.79
C GLY A 208 17.79 -8.75 -6.10
N GLY A 209 17.40 -7.72 -5.32
CA GLY A 209 16.09 -7.61 -4.71
C GLY A 209 14.99 -7.30 -5.71
N HIS A 210 13.74 -7.56 -5.31
CA HIS A 210 12.57 -7.28 -6.15
C HIS A 210 11.39 -6.82 -5.29
N ALA A 211 10.36 -6.28 -5.97
CA ALA A 211 9.11 -5.97 -5.29
C ALA A 211 7.95 -6.77 -5.89
N ILE A 212 6.94 -7.04 -5.06
CA ILE A 212 5.64 -7.54 -5.48
C ILE A 212 4.68 -6.36 -5.40
N PHE A 213 4.16 -5.95 -6.57
CA PHE A 213 3.18 -4.87 -6.68
C PHE A 213 1.82 -5.46 -6.98
N SER A 214 0.82 -5.11 -6.18
CA SER A 214 -0.56 -5.46 -6.40
C SER A 214 -1.45 -4.22 -6.51
N CYS A 215 -2.54 -4.30 -7.25
CA CYS A 215 -3.61 -3.31 -7.19
C CYS A 215 -4.95 -3.89 -7.63
N ASN A 216 -6.05 -3.38 -7.05
CA ASN A 216 -7.41 -3.85 -7.31
C ASN A 216 -8.20 -2.97 -8.31
N LEU A 217 -7.53 -2.12 -9.09
CA LEU A 217 -8.16 -1.37 -10.18
C LEU A 217 -8.42 -2.30 -11.38
N ARG A 218 -9.67 -2.68 -11.61
CA ARG A 218 -10.06 -3.64 -12.66
C ARG A 218 -9.57 -3.31 -14.07
N GLY A 219 -9.38 -2.06 -14.38
CA GLY A 219 -8.90 -1.58 -15.68
C GLY A 219 -7.44 -1.14 -15.67
N PHE A 220 -6.67 -1.55 -14.66
CA PHE A 220 -5.26 -1.17 -14.56
C PHE A 220 -4.47 -1.58 -15.80
N ARG A 221 -3.65 -0.64 -16.30
CA ARG A 221 -2.74 -0.85 -17.42
C ARG A 221 -1.39 -0.22 -17.06
N PRO A 222 -0.37 -1.03 -16.83
CA PRO A 222 0.95 -0.49 -16.51
C PRO A 222 1.52 0.28 -17.71
N GLU A 223 2.12 1.44 -17.46
CA GLU A 223 2.84 2.22 -18.47
C GLU A 223 4.26 1.69 -18.64
N ALA A 224 4.40 0.47 -19.19
CA ALA A 224 5.65 -0.28 -19.27
C ALA A 224 6.79 0.52 -19.90
N ARG A 225 6.53 1.25 -21.00
CA ARG A 225 7.56 2.09 -21.65
C ARG A 225 8.03 3.25 -20.75
N LYS A 226 7.16 3.85 -19.94
CA LYS A 226 7.57 4.90 -18.99
C LYS A 226 8.38 4.33 -17.83
N LEU A 227 7.99 3.15 -17.34
CA LEU A 227 8.71 2.43 -16.29
C LEU A 227 10.10 2.02 -16.75
N ALA A 228 10.23 1.46 -17.94
CA ALA A 228 11.51 1.04 -18.49
C ALA A 228 12.51 2.19 -18.65
N ARG A 229 12.03 3.39 -19.02
CA ARG A 229 12.87 4.62 -19.03
C ARG A 229 13.39 5.04 -17.64
N ALA A 230 12.87 4.43 -16.57
CA ALA A 230 13.35 4.59 -15.20
C ALA A 230 14.15 3.36 -14.70
N GLY A 231 14.39 2.37 -15.58
CA GLY A 231 15.07 1.12 -15.23
C GLY A 231 14.17 0.14 -14.48
N VAL A 232 12.85 0.20 -14.69
CA VAL A 232 11.86 -0.66 -14.01
C VAL A 232 11.16 -1.52 -15.04
N VAL A 233 11.11 -2.83 -14.79
CA VAL A 233 10.35 -3.80 -15.56
C VAL A 233 9.36 -4.54 -14.71
N LEU A 234 8.24 -4.93 -15.32
CA LEU A 234 7.15 -5.64 -14.67
C LEU A 234 6.94 -6.99 -15.33
N GLU A 235 6.92 -8.03 -14.53
CA GLU A 235 6.49 -9.36 -14.92
C GLU A 235 5.07 -9.60 -14.38
N ASP A 236 4.11 -9.85 -15.26
CA ASP A 236 2.71 -10.09 -14.85
C ASP A 236 2.56 -11.51 -14.30
N ILE A 237 2.25 -11.58 -13.00
CA ILE A 237 1.98 -12.84 -12.29
C ILE A 237 0.52 -12.92 -11.82
N THR A 238 -0.36 -12.09 -12.35
CA THR A 238 -1.77 -11.98 -11.93
C THR A 238 -2.46 -13.35 -11.89
N ALA A 239 -2.34 -14.13 -12.97
CA ALA A 239 -2.98 -15.44 -13.06
C ALA A 239 -2.51 -16.44 -12.00
N GLN A 240 -1.27 -16.28 -11.50
CA GLN A 240 -0.67 -17.14 -10.48
C GLN A 240 -1.12 -16.77 -9.05
N THR A 241 -1.67 -15.57 -8.88
CA THR A 241 -2.01 -15.00 -7.56
C THR A 241 -3.50 -14.98 -7.28
N ILE A 242 -4.37 -15.21 -8.27
CA ILE A 242 -5.81 -15.28 -8.09
C ILE A 242 -6.18 -16.64 -7.48
N PRO A 243 -6.78 -16.68 -6.28
CA PRO A 243 -7.21 -17.91 -5.66
C PRO A 243 -8.38 -18.57 -6.46
N GLU A 244 -8.52 -19.90 -6.36
CA GLU A 244 -9.49 -20.68 -7.10
C GLU A 244 -10.94 -20.20 -6.91
N ASP A 245 -11.33 -19.88 -5.67
CA ASP A 245 -12.67 -19.36 -5.35
C ASP A 245 -12.94 -17.96 -5.92
N PHE A 246 -11.89 -17.24 -6.36
CA PHE A 246 -11.98 -15.97 -7.10
C PHE A 246 -11.81 -16.16 -8.62
N ALA A 247 -11.61 -17.38 -9.13
CA ALA A 247 -11.32 -17.66 -10.54
C ALA A 247 -12.37 -17.10 -11.51
N ARG A 248 -13.63 -16.92 -11.08
CA ARG A 248 -14.70 -16.27 -11.87
C ARG A 248 -14.46 -14.77 -12.11
N ASN A 249 -13.56 -14.15 -11.31
CA ASN A 249 -13.23 -12.72 -11.40
C ASN A 249 -11.73 -12.52 -11.61
N GLN A 250 -11.25 -12.79 -12.82
CA GLN A 250 -9.84 -12.62 -13.22
C GLN A 250 -9.30 -11.20 -13.10
N LYS A 251 -10.15 -10.24 -12.68
CA LYS A 251 -9.82 -8.83 -12.47
C LYS A 251 -10.09 -8.39 -11.04
N VAL A 252 -10.04 -9.33 -10.08
CA VAL A 252 -10.19 -9.01 -8.65
C VAL A 252 -9.03 -8.16 -8.18
N HIS A 253 -7.82 -8.49 -8.60
CA HIS A 253 -6.60 -7.68 -8.51
C HIS A 253 -5.70 -7.93 -9.73
N HIS A 254 -4.65 -7.12 -9.85
CA HIS A 254 -3.50 -7.33 -10.72
C HIS A 254 -2.26 -7.47 -9.83
N CYS A 255 -1.32 -8.36 -10.22
CA CYS A 255 -0.11 -8.59 -9.45
C CYS A 255 1.11 -8.72 -10.36
N TYR A 256 2.21 -8.07 -9.99
CA TYR A 256 3.43 -8.01 -10.78
C TYR A 256 4.67 -8.19 -9.91
N ILE A 257 5.67 -8.91 -10.43
CA ILE A 257 7.04 -8.80 -9.92
C ILE A 257 7.68 -7.54 -10.55
N VAL A 258 8.23 -6.70 -9.71
CA VAL A 258 8.89 -5.46 -10.10
C VAL A 258 10.39 -5.64 -9.95
N ARG A 259 11.13 -5.53 -11.05
CA ARG A 259 12.60 -5.62 -11.05
C ARG A 259 13.22 -4.29 -11.44
N ARG A 260 14.41 -4.04 -10.90
CA ARG A 260 15.26 -2.92 -11.33
C ARG A 260 16.39 -3.46 -12.19
N LEU A 261 16.50 -2.93 -13.39
CA LEU A 261 17.57 -3.22 -14.35
C LEU A 261 18.34 -1.94 -14.71
N PRO A 262 19.54 -2.05 -15.32
CA PRO A 262 20.09 -0.96 -16.09
C PRO A 262 19.07 -0.43 -17.09
N ILE A 263 19.08 0.87 -17.34
CA ILE A 263 18.03 1.51 -18.16
C ILE A 263 18.02 0.95 -19.58
N GLU A 264 19.20 0.69 -20.12
CA GLU A 264 19.39 0.09 -21.45
C GLU A 264 18.69 -1.28 -21.53
N ASP A 265 18.93 -2.14 -20.55
CA ASP A 265 18.35 -3.48 -20.49
C ASP A 265 16.83 -3.43 -20.30
N ALA A 266 16.36 -2.56 -19.39
CA ALA A 266 14.94 -2.37 -19.16
C ALA A 266 14.21 -1.87 -20.42
N MET A 267 14.81 -0.95 -21.15
CA MET A 267 14.23 -0.42 -22.39
C MET A 267 14.26 -1.47 -23.51
N ALA A 268 15.32 -2.25 -23.62
CA ALA A 268 15.41 -3.33 -24.59
C ALA A 268 14.35 -4.42 -24.32
N GLU A 269 14.13 -4.79 -23.03
CA GLU A 269 13.14 -5.81 -22.61
C GLU A 269 11.70 -5.45 -23.03
N VAL A 270 11.36 -4.15 -23.06
CA VAL A 270 10.02 -3.69 -23.48
C VAL A 270 9.95 -3.23 -24.94
N GLY A 271 10.97 -3.50 -25.75
CA GLY A 271 10.96 -3.31 -27.19
C GLY A 271 11.20 -1.87 -27.65
N PHE A 272 12.08 -1.12 -26.99
CA PHE A 272 12.61 0.13 -27.54
C PHE A 272 13.67 -0.16 -28.63
N SER A 273 13.77 0.72 -29.63
CA SER A 273 14.83 0.63 -30.62
C SER A 273 16.20 1.03 -30.05
N ALA A 274 17.28 0.63 -30.71
CA ALA A 274 18.63 1.00 -30.30
C ALA A 274 18.84 2.52 -30.27
N GLU A 275 18.23 3.25 -31.22
CA GLU A 275 18.26 4.72 -31.28
C GLU A 275 17.57 5.35 -30.08
N GLU A 276 16.37 4.88 -29.73
CA GLU A 276 15.61 5.38 -28.57
C GLU A 276 16.37 5.14 -27.25
N ILE A 277 17.06 3.99 -27.13
CA ILE A 277 17.91 3.65 -26.00
C ILE A 277 19.11 4.59 -25.91
N ALA A 278 19.82 4.77 -27.03
CA ALA A 278 20.99 5.65 -27.10
C ALA A 278 20.62 7.11 -26.76
N GLU A 279 19.51 7.62 -27.30
CA GLU A 279 19.00 8.95 -26.97
C GLU A 279 18.74 9.09 -25.46
N ARG A 280 18.10 8.09 -24.85
CA ARG A 280 17.79 8.12 -23.42
C ARG A 280 19.04 8.08 -22.55
N VAL A 281 20.03 7.28 -22.92
CA VAL A 281 21.32 7.21 -22.22
C VAL A 281 22.05 8.54 -22.29
N GLU A 282 22.05 9.18 -23.45
CA GLU A 282 22.69 10.50 -23.64
C GLU A 282 21.98 11.59 -22.83
N GLU A 283 20.61 11.60 -22.80
CA GLU A 283 19.84 12.49 -21.92
C GLU A 283 20.23 12.38 -20.43
N LEU A 284 20.62 11.18 -19.99
CA LEU A 284 21.01 10.95 -18.59
C LEU A 284 22.46 11.36 -18.32
N ARG A 285 23.34 11.25 -19.31
CA ARG A 285 24.75 11.69 -19.23
C ARG A 285 24.88 13.20 -19.28
N ASN A 286 23.99 13.85 -20.04
CA ASN A 286 23.99 15.30 -20.21
C ASN A 286 22.65 15.93 -19.79
N PRO A 287 22.39 16.13 -18.48
CA PRO A 287 21.12 16.68 -17.98
C PRO A 287 20.81 18.09 -18.48
N GLU A 288 21.81 18.86 -18.90
CA GLU A 288 21.64 20.22 -19.42
C GLU A 288 21.11 20.24 -20.87
N ALA A 289 21.29 19.13 -21.61
CA ALA A 289 20.72 18.97 -22.95
C ALA A 289 19.20 18.70 -22.96
N ARG A 290 18.54 18.64 -21.80
CA ARG A 290 17.10 18.48 -21.71
C ARG A 290 16.40 19.67 -22.38
N LYS A 291 15.82 19.43 -23.56
CA LYS A 291 14.88 20.38 -24.17
C LYS A 291 13.80 20.73 -23.10
N PRO A 292 13.52 22.02 -22.86
CA PRO A 292 12.47 22.39 -21.93
C PRO A 292 11.17 21.69 -22.36
N ARG A 293 10.58 20.91 -21.48
CA ARG A 293 9.24 20.33 -21.71
C ARG A 293 8.33 21.51 -22.06
N ALA A 294 7.70 21.45 -23.24
CA ALA A 294 6.68 22.41 -23.62
C ALA A 294 5.70 22.56 -22.46
N ALA A 295 5.54 23.79 -21.95
CA ALA A 295 4.65 24.09 -20.86
C ALA A 295 3.25 23.61 -21.26
N VAL A 296 2.65 22.74 -20.46
CA VAL A 296 1.24 22.37 -20.59
C VAL A 296 0.46 23.67 -20.47
N PRO A 297 -0.35 24.07 -21.48
CA PRO A 297 -1.10 25.32 -21.40
C PRO A 297 -2.01 25.27 -20.19
N ALA A 298 -1.90 26.27 -19.33
CA ALA A 298 -2.80 26.47 -18.21
C ALA A 298 -4.22 26.61 -18.76
N HIS A 299 -5.12 25.71 -18.38
CA HIS A 299 -6.55 25.82 -18.66
C HIS A 299 -7.02 27.17 -18.09
N VAL A 300 -7.39 28.09 -18.96
CA VAL A 300 -8.02 29.36 -18.62
C VAL A 300 -9.37 29.03 -17.96
N GLN A 301 -9.45 29.16 -16.66
CA GLN A 301 -10.73 29.27 -15.96
C GLN A 301 -11.21 30.70 -16.04
N THR A 302 -12.12 30.98 -16.97
CA THR A 302 -12.99 32.15 -16.92
C THR A 302 -14.10 31.90 -15.90
N GLY A 303 -14.10 32.66 -14.82
CA GLY A 303 -15.16 32.59 -13.80
C GLY A 303 -15.01 33.74 -12.80
N ASN A 304 -15.78 34.81 -13.04
CA ASN A 304 -15.98 35.98 -12.18
C ASN A 304 -16.38 35.60 -10.75
N GLY A 305 -15.84 36.30 -9.76
CA GLY A 305 -16.34 36.27 -8.38
C GLY A 305 -15.45 37.06 -7.43
N LYS A 306 -15.71 38.36 -7.29
CA LYS A 306 -15.09 39.23 -6.27
C LYS A 306 -15.50 38.79 -4.88
N SER A 307 -14.57 38.63 -3.93
CA SER A 307 -14.78 39.03 -2.53
C SER A 307 -13.44 39.30 -1.82
N ASN A 308 -13.36 40.51 -1.28
CA ASN A 308 -12.31 41.01 -0.42
C ASN A 308 -12.30 40.24 0.90
N PHE A 309 -11.13 39.80 1.38
CA PHE A 309 -10.83 39.81 2.80
C PHE A 309 -9.32 39.87 3.02
N ALA A 310 -8.91 40.93 3.68
CA ALA A 310 -7.54 41.15 4.17
C ALA A 310 -7.34 40.41 5.48
N GLY A 311 -6.29 39.61 5.59
CA GLY A 311 -5.92 38.87 6.80
C GLY A 311 -4.40 38.79 6.95
N LYS A 312 -3.90 39.27 8.10
CA LYS A 312 -2.52 39.51 8.52
C LYS A 312 -1.64 38.23 8.53
N PRO A 313 -0.30 38.38 8.44
CA PRO A 313 0.63 37.25 8.50
C PRO A 313 0.89 36.77 9.94
N SER A 314 1.01 35.48 10.14
CA SER A 314 1.42 34.82 11.38
C SER A 314 2.81 34.18 11.24
N PRO A 315 3.58 34.05 12.35
CA PRO A 315 5.02 33.86 12.33
C PRO A 315 5.46 32.40 12.18
N ALA A 316 6.72 32.24 11.77
CA ALA A 316 7.46 31.02 11.52
C ALA A 316 7.37 29.96 12.64
N GLY A 317 6.89 28.77 12.32
CA GLY A 317 6.82 27.62 13.22
C GLY A 317 8.05 26.73 13.11
N LYS A 318 8.63 26.44 14.25
CA LYS A 318 9.85 25.65 14.49
C LYS A 318 9.71 24.21 13.99
N SER A 319 10.74 23.71 13.30
CA SER A 319 10.97 22.31 12.90
C SER A 319 10.87 21.37 14.11
N LYS A 320 9.89 20.45 14.09
CA LYS A 320 9.79 19.36 15.08
C LYS A 320 10.52 18.12 14.57
N LYS A 321 11.57 17.72 15.28
CA LYS A 321 12.29 16.45 15.08
C LYS A 321 11.31 15.26 15.17
N LYS A 322 11.28 14.42 14.14
CA LYS A 322 10.50 13.17 14.09
C LYS A 322 11.06 12.20 15.15
N LYS A 323 10.20 11.70 16.04
CA LYS A 323 10.55 10.66 17.01
C LYS A 323 10.30 9.29 16.40
N PHE A 324 11.34 8.45 16.38
CA PHE A 324 11.23 7.02 16.18
C PHE A 324 10.57 6.41 17.43
N TYR A 325 9.49 5.67 17.26
CA TYR A 325 8.89 4.90 18.35
C TYR A 325 9.60 3.55 18.43
N ALA A 326 10.63 3.46 19.26
CA ALA A 326 11.10 2.18 19.77
C ALA A 326 10.23 1.82 20.98
N SER A 327 9.56 0.66 20.96
CA SER A 327 8.84 0.17 22.13
C SER A 327 9.85 -0.15 23.23
N LYS A 328 9.79 0.57 24.36
CA LYS A 328 10.56 0.22 25.56
C LYS A 328 9.98 -1.04 26.19
N PRO A 329 10.79 -2.03 26.59
CA PRO A 329 10.32 -3.14 27.41
C PRO A 329 9.90 -2.61 28.78
N LYS A 330 8.69 -2.90 29.21
CA LYS A 330 8.26 -2.74 30.60
C LYS A 330 8.85 -3.90 31.40
N GLY A 331 9.81 -3.62 32.25
CA GLY A 331 10.28 -4.53 33.25
C GLY A 331 9.26 -4.71 34.37
N LYS A 332 9.15 -6.00 34.81
CA LYS A 332 8.44 -6.59 35.95
C LYS A 332 6.93 -6.44 35.98
#